data_51d5d0b98ab1506d54388b782d615d47
#
_entry.id   51d5d0b98ab1506d54388b782d615d47
#
_cell.length_a   1.000
_cell.length_b   1.000
_cell.length_c   1.000
_cell.angle_alpha   90.00
_cell.angle_beta   90.00
_cell.angle_gamma   90.00
#
_symmetry.space_group_name_H-M   'P 1'
#
loop_
_entity.id
_entity.type
_entity.pdbx_description
1 polymer ?
#
loop_
_entity_poly.entity_id
_entity_poly.type
_entity_poly.pdbx_seq_one_letter_code
_entity_poly.pdbx_strand_id
1 'polypeptide(L)'
;GLLDYAARRHPGLRLHLSVQAAASHAGAIGFYHRAFGVRRVVLPRVLTVAEIADLNRRIPVETEVFAFGGMCPMAEGRCSLSSYVTGQSPNRQGVCSPASHVRYESQGDALVSRLGGSVINRFAKGETAGYPTLCKGRFVVGDYSGYLFEEPTSLSVGAVLQDLIAAGVTALKIEGRQRGRAYVAQVVSGFRRLIDETAAGGEGLGTA
;
A
#
# COMPACT_ATOMS: atom_id res chain seq x y z
N GLY A 1 3.13 -17.34 15.46
CA GLY A 1 2.54 -17.91 14.27
C GLY A 1 3.55 -18.17 13.16
N LEU A 2 3.19 -17.90 11.89
CA LEU A 2 4.02 -18.27 10.73
C LEU A 2 5.44 -17.68 10.78
N LEU A 3 5.60 -16.44 11.19
CA LEU A 3 6.93 -15.78 11.29
C LEU A 3 7.82 -16.48 12.31
N ASP A 4 7.27 -16.85 13.47
CA ASP A 4 7.97 -17.59 14.51
C ASP A 4 8.34 -19.02 14.04
N TYR A 5 7.43 -19.68 13.34
CA TYR A 5 7.70 -20.98 12.72
C TYR A 5 8.86 -20.89 11.72
N ALA A 6 8.81 -19.92 10.80
CA ALA A 6 9.84 -19.72 9.79
C ALA A 6 11.20 -19.40 10.43
N ALA A 7 11.26 -18.52 11.43
CA ALA A 7 12.49 -18.17 12.12
C ALA A 7 13.14 -19.38 12.80
N ARG A 8 12.35 -20.25 13.42
CA ARG A 8 12.88 -21.42 14.13
C ARG A 8 13.20 -22.61 13.24
N ARG A 9 12.39 -22.88 12.21
CA ARG A 9 12.51 -24.06 11.38
C ARG A 9 13.32 -23.86 10.10
N HIS A 10 13.46 -22.60 9.69
CA HIS A 10 14.13 -22.21 8.44
C HIS A 10 15.06 -21.01 8.66
N PRO A 11 16.10 -21.13 9.52
CA PRO A 11 16.95 -19.99 9.92
C PRO A 11 17.74 -19.37 8.75
N GLY A 12 17.88 -20.08 7.62
CA GLY A 12 18.51 -19.56 6.41
C GLY A 12 17.61 -18.65 5.57
N LEU A 13 16.31 -18.53 5.88
CA LEU A 13 15.42 -17.65 5.15
C LEU A 13 15.65 -16.18 5.51
N ARG A 14 15.71 -15.33 4.48
CA ARG A 14 15.68 -13.89 4.65
C ARG A 14 14.23 -13.43 4.89
N LEU A 15 13.90 -13.16 6.13
CA LEU A 15 12.52 -12.80 6.52
C LEU A 15 12.23 -11.33 6.27
N HIS A 16 11.12 -11.07 5.57
CA HIS A 16 10.56 -9.74 5.33
C HIS A 16 9.25 -9.59 6.09
N LEU A 17 9.08 -8.47 6.80
CA LEU A 17 7.86 -8.17 7.53
C LEU A 17 6.86 -7.45 6.62
N SER A 18 5.69 -8.05 6.46
CA SER A 18 4.60 -7.42 5.69
C SER A 18 4.09 -6.16 6.37
N VAL A 19 3.64 -5.20 5.58
CA VAL A 19 2.90 -4.01 6.05
C VAL A 19 1.67 -4.38 6.90
N GLN A 20 1.08 -5.56 6.69
CA GLN A 20 -0.04 -6.07 7.49
C GLN A 20 0.31 -6.32 8.97
N ALA A 21 1.58 -6.35 9.34
CA ALA A 21 2.01 -6.35 10.73
C ALA A 21 1.86 -4.97 11.40
N ALA A 22 1.56 -3.92 10.63
CA ALA A 22 1.41 -2.53 11.07
C ALA A 22 2.62 -2.03 11.89
N ALA A 23 3.85 -2.46 11.54
CA ALA A 23 5.07 -2.03 12.19
C ALA A 23 5.54 -0.70 11.59
N SER A 24 5.14 0.41 12.21
CA SER A 24 5.36 1.78 11.74
C SER A 24 6.32 2.60 12.59
N HIS A 25 6.93 2.03 13.63
CA HIS A 25 7.87 2.72 14.51
C HIS A 25 9.03 1.81 14.94
N ALA A 26 10.15 2.42 15.34
CA ALA A 26 11.40 1.72 15.64
C ALA A 26 11.25 0.62 16.71
N GLY A 27 10.43 0.84 17.74
CA GLY A 27 10.18 -0.15 18.79
C GLY A 27 9.54 -1.43 18.27
N ALA A 28 8.49 -1.33 17.42
CA ALA A 28 7.84 -2.49 16.83
C ALA A 28 8.78 -3.22 15.86
N ILE A 29 9.46 -2.48 14.98
CA ILE A 29 10.40 -3.06 14.00
C ILE A 29 11.56 -3.75 14.74
N GLY A 30 12.12 -3.11 15.76
CA GLY A 30 13.17 -3.68 16.59
C GLY A 30 12.73 -4.96 17.32
N PHE A 31 11.49 -5.03 17.76
CA PHE A 31 10.93 -6.27 18.32
C PHE A 31 10.95 -7.41 17.29
N TYR A 32 10.41 -7.20 16.09
CA TYR A 32 10.40 -8.23 15.06
C TYR A 32 11.80 -8.64 14.60
N HIS A 33 12.73 -7.69 14.54
CA HIS A 33 14.13 -7.98 14.24
C HIS A 33 14.76 -8.87 15.30
N ARG A 34 14.66 -8.50 16.59
CA ARG A 34 15.28 -9.26 17.69
C ARG A 34 14.62 -10.62 17.91
N ALA A 35 13.29 -10.68 17.83
CA ALA A 35 12.56 -11.91 18.13
C ALA A 35 12.58 -12.93 16.99
N PHE A 36 12.66 -12.49 15.73
CA PHE A 36 12.47 -13.36 14.56
C PHE A 36 13.54 -13.20 13.48
N GLY A 37 14.53 -12.34 13.65
CA GLY A 37 15.57 -12.11 12.65
C GLY A 37 15.08 -11.43 11.37
N VAL A 38 14.00 -10.64 11.43
CA VAL A 38 13.50 -9.87 10.28
C VAL A 38 14.61 -8.98 9.72
N ARG A 39 14.79 -8.97 8.39
CA ARG A 39 15.84 -8.21 7.69
C ARG A 39 15.30 -7.03 6.89
N ARG A 40 14.02 -7.05 6.54
CA ARG A 40 13.34 -5.96 5.82
C ARG A 40 11.94 -5.77 6.35
N VAL A 41 11.47 -4.53 6.39
CA VAL A 41 10.10 -4.17 6.76
C VAL A 41 9.44 -3.37 5.65
N VAL A 42 8.19 -3.74 5.30
CA VAL A 42 7.35 -2.92 4.41
C VAL A 42 6.63 -1.88 5.26
N LEU A 43 6.89 -0.60 4.99
CA LEU A 43 6.35 0.52 5.76
C LEU A 43 4.92 0.88 5.30
N PRO A 44 4.06 1.36 6.23
CA PRO A 44 2.75 1.89 5.88
C PRO A 44 2.83 3.12 4.98
N ARG A 45 1.82 3.32 4.15
CA ARG A 45 1.73 4.44 3.19
C ARG A 45 1.52 5.81 3.83
N VAL A 46 1.14 5.84 5.10
CA VAL A 46 0.82 7.06 5.85
C VAL A 46 2.06 7.79 6.38
N LEU A 47 3.25 7.16 6.31
CA LEU A 47 4.49 7.80 6.75
C LEU A 47 5.00 8.82 5.73
N THR A 48 5.37 9.98 6.20
CA THR A 48 6.06 11.00 5.42
C THR A 48 7.52 10.62 5.17
N VAL A 49 8.17 11.23 4.16
CA VAL A 49 9.60 11.01 3.87
C VAL A 49 10.48 11.34 5.08
N ALA A 50 10.15 12.41 5.82
CA ALA A 50 10.87 12.82 7.02
C ALA A 50 10.78 11.76 8.14
N GLU A 51 9.60 11.20 8.36
CA GLU A 51 9.39 10.11 9.33
C GLU A 51 10.14 8.84 8.92
N ILE A 52 10.15 8.51 7.62
CA ILE A 52 10.92 7.38 7.09
C ILE A 52 12.41 7.60 7.30
N ALA A 53 12.93 8.81 7.04
CA ALA A 53 14.33 9.15 7.27
C ALA A 53 14.72 9.02 8.75
N ASP A 54 13.87 9.52 9.67
CA ASP A 54 14.08 9.36 11.11
C ASP A 54 14.07 7.89 11.53
N LEU A 55 13.11 7.13 11.02
CA LEU A 55 12.97 5.71 11.30
C LEU A 55 14.21 4.93 10.85
N ASN A 56 14.70 5.18 9.63
CA ASN A 56 15.86 4.49 9.06
C ASN A 56 17.15 4.72 9.85
N ARG A 57 17.32 5.88 10.50
CA ARG A 57 18.46 6.13 11.41
C ARG A 57 18.39 5.30 12.71
N ARG A 58 17.22 4.77 13.07
CA ARG A 58 16.96 4.13 14.37
C ARG A 58 16.75 2.63 14.30
N ILE A 59 16.71 2.04 13.12
CA ILE A 59 16.44 0.61 12.92
C ILE A 59 17.59 -0.08 12.20
N PRO A 60 17.90 -1.35 12.54
CA PRO A 60 19.00 -2.12 11.93
C PRO A 60 18.51 -2.99 10.75
N VAL A 61 17.39 -2.64 10.10
CA VAL A 61 16.80 -3.44 9.02
C VAL A 61 16.51 -2.57 7.81
N GLU A 62 16.47 -3.18 6.64
CA GLU A 62 16.08 -2.49 5.41
C GLU A 62 14.61 -2.09 5.42
N THR A 63 14.30 -0.99 4.73
CA THR A 63 12.93 -0.54 4.53
C THR A 63 12.49 -0.67 3.08
N GLU A 64 11.24 -1.09 2.90
CA GLU A 64 10.56 -1.15 1.61
C GLU A 64 9.33 -0.24 1.69
N VAL A 65 9.17 0.67 0.73
CA VAL A 65 8.05 1.60 0.66
C VAL A 65 7.20 1.35 -0.58
N PHE A 66 5.89 1.61 -0.48
CA PHE A 66 5.03 1.55 -1.66
C PHE A 66 5.38 2.71 -2.59
N ALA A 67 5.68 2.38 -3.84
CA ALA A 67 6.06 3.34 -4.88
C ALA A 67 4.93 3.66 -5.85
N PHE A 68 4.09 2.66 -6.15
CA PHE A 68 2.96 2.83 -7.06
C PHE A 68 1.83 1.87 -6.73
N GLY A 69 0.59 2.36 -6.73
CA GLY A 69 -0.60 1.56 -6.46
C GLY A 69 -1.71 2.31 -5.75
N GLY A 70 -2.58 1.59 -5.06
CA GLY A 70 -3.65 2.21 -4.28
C GLY A 70 -3.14 2.89 -3.02
N MET A 71 -3.69 4.05 -2.67
CA MET A 71 -3.53 4.64 -1.35
C MET A 71 -4.31 3.85 -0.29
N CYS A 72 -3.82 3.87 0.95
CA CYS A 72 -4.49 3.30 2.10
C CYS A 72 -4.31 4.20 3.32
N PRO A 73 -5.37 4.92 3.78
CA PRO A 73 -5.30 5.81 4.92
C PRO A 73 -5.45 5.07 6.27
N MET A 74 -5.62 3.76 6.23
CA MET A 74 -5.89 2.94 7.42
C MET A 74 -4.63 2.24 7.93
N ALA A 75 -4.69 1.76 9.18
CA ALA A 75 -3.69 0.81 9.70
C ALA A 75 -3.81 -0.50 8.89
N GLU A 76 -2.86 -0.72 7.97
CA GLU A 76 -2.90 -1.83 7.03
C GLU A 76 -2.94 -3.18 7.77
N GLY A 77 -3.80 -4.09 7.29
CA GLY A 77 -4.06 -5.35 7.96
C GLY A 77 -5.03 -5.29 9.16
N ARG A 78 -5.44 -4.10 9.59
CA ARG A 78 -6.37 -3.89 10.72
C ARG A 78 -7.50 -2.92 10.39
N CYS A 79 -7.93 -2.91 9.13
CA CYS A 79 -8.95 -2.00 8.65
C CYS A 79 -10.35 -2.35 9.22
N SER A 80 -10.85 -1.52 10.14
CA SER A 80 -12.20 -1.68 10.71
C SER A 80 -13.30 -1.44 9.67
N LEU A 81 -13.08 -0.53 8.70
CA LEU A 81 -14.05 -0.28 7.62
C LEU A 81 -14.28 -1.53 6.77
N SER A 82 -13.20 -2.19 6.35
CA SER A 82 -13.27 -3.44 5.59
C SER A 82 -13.94 -4.55 6.41
N SER A 83 -13.54 -4.71 7.68
CA SER A 83 -14.10 -5.74 8.56
C SER A 83 -15.60 -5.53 8.80
N TYR A 84 -16.03 -4.29 8.92
CA TYR A 84 -17.45 -3.96 9.10
C TYR A 84 -18.30 -4.40 7.91
N VAL A 85 -17.91 -4.07 6.68
CA VAL A 85 -18.73 -4.36 5.49
C VAL A 85 -18.60 -5.79 4.99
N THR A 86 -17.48 -6.47 5.28
CA THR A 86 -17.24 -7.85 4.80
C THR A 86 -17.48 -8.92 5.86
N GLY A 87 -17.58 -8.53 7.14
CA GLY A 87 -17.61 -9.47 8.26
C GLY A 87 -16.29 -10.25 8.44
N GLN A 88 -15.19 -9.83 7.82
CA GLN A 88 -13.92 -10.53 7.80
C GLN A 88 -12.73 -9.60 8.07
N SER A 89 -11.69 -10.14 8.69
CA SER A 89 -10.40 -9.44 8.73
C SER A 89 -9.82 -9.30 7.32
N PRO A 90 -9.24 -8.13 6.93
CA PRO A 90 -8.55 -7.96 5.67
C PRO A 90 -7.33 -8.90 5.52
N ASN A 91 -6.82 -9.43 6.63
CA ASN A 91 -5.71 -10.38 6.61
C ASN A 91 -6.13 -11.80 6.18
N ARG A 92 -7.41 -12.12 6.23
CA ARG A 92 -7.89 -13.47 5.86
C ARG A 92 -7.56 -13.84 4.42
N GLN A 93 -7.68 -12.86 3.50
CA GLN A 93 -7.39 -13.04 2.07
C GLN A 93 -6.29 -12.07 1.57
N GLY A 94 -5.72 -11.27 2.46
CA GLY A 94 -4.70 -10.28 2.13
C GLY A 94 -5.22 -9.09 1.33
N VAL A 95 -6.53 -8.85 1.34
CA VAL A 95 -7.21 -7.75 0.63
C VAL A 95 -8.34 -7.19 1.45
N CYS A 96 -8.57 -5.87 1.36
CA CYS A 96 -9.65 -5.18 2.05
C CYS A 96 -11.02 -5.33 1.37
N SER A 97 -11.04 -5.68 0.08
CA SER A 97 -12.26 -5.89 -0.72
C SER A 97 -12.16 -7.21 -1.48
N PRO A 98 -12.43 -8.35 -0.82
CA PRO A 98 -12.36 -9.65 -1.46
C PRO A 98 -13.42 -9.78 -2.55
N ALA A 99 -13.04 -10.37 -3.69
CA ALA A 99 -13.90 -10.49 -4.87
C ALA A 99 -15.24 -11.18 -4.58
N SER A 100 -15.27 -12.10 -3.62
CA SER A 100 -16.50 -12.78 -3.17
C SER A 100 -17.55 -11.83 -2.57
N HIS A 101 -17.16 -10.62 -2.16
CA HIS A 101 -18.03 -9.60 -1.58
C HIS A 101 -18.32 -8.44 -2.55
N VAL A 102 -17.67 -8.44 -3.73
CA VAL A 102 -17.84 -7.37 -4.72
C VAL A 102 -18.97 -7.70 -5.69
N ARG A 103 -19.84 -6.73 -5.94
CA ARG A 103 -20.91 -6.80 -6.94
C ARG A 103 -21.03 -5.48 -7.67
N TYR A 104 -21.45 -5.57 -8.94
CA TYR A 104 -21.85 -4.44 -9.75
C TYR A 104 -23.28 -4.71 -10.26
N GLU A 105 -24.16 -3.74 -10.09
CA GLU A 105 -25.58 -3.83 -10.45
C GLU A 105 -25.96 -2.66 -11.35
N SER A 106 -26.55 -2.92 -12.51
CA SER A 106 -27.13 -1.87 -13.34
C SER A 106 -28.47 -1.42 -12.75
N GLN A 107 -28.64 -0.13 -12.53
CA GLN A 107 -29.86 0.50 -12.04
C GLN A 107 -30.25 1.67 -12.97
N GLY A 108 -31.07 1.39 -13.98
CA GLY A 108 -31.33 2.33 -15.07
C GLY A 108 -30.04 2.65 -15.83
N ASP A 109 -29.71 3.93 -15.96
CA ASP A 109 -28.50 4.40 -16.59
C ASP A 109 -27.26 4.42 -15.66
N ALA A 110 -27.42 4.06 -14.38
CA ALA A 110 -26.33 4.05 -13.42
C ALA A 110 -25.80 2.66 -13.18
N LEU A 111 -24.48 2.56 -12.90
CA LEU A 111 -23.82 1.37 -12.40
C LEU A 111 -23.55 1.54 -10.91
N VAL A 112 -24.06 0.63 -10.08
CA VAL A 112 -23.88 0.62 -8.63
C VAL A 112 -22.86 -0.42 -8.25
N SER A 113 -21.79 -0.01 -7.54
CA SER A 113 -20.84 -0.94 -6.94
C SER A 113 -21.17 -1.21 -5.49
N ARG A 114 -21.03 -2.48 -5.07
CA ARG A 114 -21.26 -2.93 -3.71
C ARG A 114 -20.06 -3.69 -3.17
N LEU A 115 -19.89 -3.57 -1.85
CA LEU A 115 -18.99 -4.41 -1.07
C LEU A 115 -19.80 -4.99 0.10
N GLY A 116 -19.91 -6.32 0.16
CA GLY A 116 -20.87 -6.97 1.06
C GLY A 116 -22.30 -6.53 0.74
N GLY A 117 -23.05 -6.13 1.76
CA GLY A 117 -24.39 -5.57 1.62
C GLY A 117 -24.44 -4.06 1.30
N SER A 118 -23.31 -3.35 1.40
CA SER A 118 -23.25 -1.89 1.33
C SER A 118 -23.03 -1.37 -0.08
N VAL A 119 -23.75 -0.31 -0.46
CA VAL A 119 -23.46 0.46 -1.67
C VAL A 119 -22.19 1.27 -1.41
N ILE A 120 -21.22 1.20 -2.33
CA ILE A 120 -19.96 1.95 -2.25
C ILE A 120 -20.02 3.18 -3.15
N ASN A 121 -20.37 2.99 -4.40
CA ASN A 121 -20.49 4.07 -5.37
C ASN A 121 -21.67 3.85 -6.34
N ARG A 122 -22.18 4.97 -6.85
CA ARG A 122 -23.07 5.05 -8.00
C ARG A 122 -22.37 5.80 -9.09
N PHE A 123 -22.16 5.18 -10.23
CA PHE A 123 -21.48 5.75 -11.40
C PHE A 123 -22.53 6.13 -12.44
N ALA A 124 -22.43 7.33 -12.98
CA ALA A 124 -23.27 7.76 -14.08
C ALA A 124 -22.90 7.03 -15.38
N LYS A 125 -23.76 7.13 -16.38
CA LYS A 125 -23.48 6.57 -17.70
C LYS A 125 -22.20 7.15 -18.29
N GLY A 126 -21.25 6.25 -18.65
CA GLY A 126 -19.95 6.64 -19.18
C GLY A 126 -18.89 7.00 -18.13
N GLU A 127 -19.26 7.02 -16.84
CA GLU A 127 -18.29 7.21 -15.75
C GLU A 127 -17.50 5.91 -15.53
N THR A 128 -16.17 6.03 -15.38
CA THR A 128 -15.30 4.87 -15.14
C THR A 128 -15.54 4.31 -13.74
N ALA A 129 -15.97 3.07 -13.66
CA ALA A 129 -16.21 2.38 -12.39
C ALA A 129 -14.91 1.85 -11.79
N GLY A 130 -14.56 2.34 -10.60
CA GLY A 130 -13.47 1.82 -9.80
C GLY A 130 -13.85 0.54 -9.05
N TYR A 131 -12.83 -0.24 -8.61
CA TYR A 131 -13.04 -1.38 -7.74
C TYR A 131 -13.52 -0.92 -6.36
N PRO A 132 -14.64 -1.45 -5.83
CA PRO A 132 -15.25 -0.93 -4.62
C PRO A 132 -14.39 -1.19 -3.39
N THR A 133 -14.03 -0.10 -2.72
CA THR A 133 -13.31 -0.10 -1.45
C THR A 133 -13.99 0.91 -0.55
N LEU A 134 -14.40 0.55 0.67
CA LEU A 134 -15.25 1.43 1.47
C LEU A 134 -14.61 2.80 1.75
N CYS A 135 -13.31 2.86 2.06
CA CYS A 135 -12.62 4.13 2.29
C CYS A 135 -12.58 5.04 1.05
N LYS A 136 -12.80 4.50 -0.15
CA LYS A 136 -12.89 5.22 -1.44
C LYS A 136 -14.33 5.30 -1.98
N GLY A 137 -15.31 5.10 -1.10
CA GLY A 137 -16.72 5.29 -1.40
C GLY A 137 -17.11 6.75 -1.34
N ARG A 138 -18.13 7.13 -2.10
CA ARG A 138 -18.81 8.42 -1.94
C ARG A 138 -19.79 8.32 -0.79
N PHE A 139 -19.60 9.17 0.20
CA PHE A 139 -20.45 9.26 1.37
C PHE A 139 -21.44 10.42 1.22
N VAL A 140 -22.64 10.25 1.76
CA VAL A 140 -23.66 11.29 1.81
C VAL A 140 -23.84 11.69 3.28
N VAL A 141 -23.68 12.98 3.55
CA VAL A 141 -23.85 13.58 4.88
C VAL A 141 -24.66 14.84 4.71
N GLY A 142 -25.97 14.79 5.01
CA GLY A 142 -26.89 15.87 4.66
C GLY A 142 -26.91 16.10 3.14
N ASP A 143 -26.64 17.31 2.70
CA ASP A 143 -26.60 17.69 1.28
C ASP A 143 -25.21 17.48 0.63
N TYR A 144 -24.19 17.08 1.42
CA TYR A 144 -22.84 16.81 0.91
C TYR A 144 -22.75 15.38 0.38
N SER A 145 -22.17 15.22 -0.81
CA SER A 145 -21.77 13.92 -1.36
C SER A 145 -20.33 13.98 -1.86
N GLY A 146 -19.47 13.12 -1.32
CA GLY A 146 -18.04 13.12 -1.67
C GLY A 146 -17.24 12.04 -0.97
N TYR A 147 -15.94 12.08 -1.18
CA TYR A 147 -14.98 11.15 -0.56
C TYR A 147 -14.55 11.68 0.81
N LEU A 148 -14.89 10.97 1.90
CA LEU A 148 -14.58 11.41 3.27
C LEU A 148 -13.22 10.91 3.75
N PHE A 149 -12.76 9.75 3.30
CA PHE A 149 -11.53 9.13 3.80
C PHE A 149 -10.40 9.22 2.79
N GLU A 150 -10.64 8.81 1.55
CA GLU A 150 -9.62 8.75 0.52
C GLU A 150 -10.26 8.87 -0.87
N GLU A 151 -9.68 9.67 -1.74
CA GLU A 151 -10.06 9.71 -3.14
C GLU A 151 -9.55 8.46 -3.89
N PRO A 152 -10.19 8.05 -4.99
CA PRO A 152 -9.77 6.89 -5.77
C PRO A 152 -8.54 7.17 -6.66
N THR A 153 -7.57 7.91 -6.12
CA THR A 153 -6.30 8.22 -6.76
C THR A 153 -5.27 7.12 -6.54
N SER A 154 -4.24 7.11 -7.37
CA SER A 154 -3.10 6.21 -7.22
C SER A 154 -1.94 6.92 -6.53
N LEU A 155 -1.31 6.22 -5.59
CA LEU A 155 0.00 6.60 -5.07
C LEU A 155 1.01 6.58 -6.22
N SER A 156 1.85 7.59 -6.33
CA SER A 156 3.07 7.59 -7.13
C SER A 156 4.15 8.39 -6.41
N VAL A 157 5.28 7.76 -6.12
CA VAL A 157 6.42 8.40 -5.43
C VAL A 157 7.45 8.96 -6.40
N GLY A 158 7.16 9.01 -7.71
CA GLY A 158 8.12 9.48 -8.70
C GLY A 158 8.71 10.86 -8.39
N ALA A 159 7.87 11.79 -7.91
CA ALA A 159 8.30 13.16 -7.56
C ALA A 159 9.18 13.26 -6.28
N VAL A 160 9.13 12.25 -5.41
CA VAL A 160 9.87 12.21 -4.13
C VAL A 160 10.89 11.06 -4.08
N LEU A 161 11.17 10.45 -5.24
CA LEU A 161 12.06 9.28 -5.31
C LEU A 161 13.46 9.58 -4.80
N GLN A 162 14.03 10.72 -5.16
CA GLN A 162 15.33 11.15 -4.70
C GLN A 162 15.39 11.33 -3.18
N ASP A 163 14.34 11.91 -2.60
CA ASP A 163 14.23 12.09 -1.15
C ASP A 163 14.11 10.76 -0.42
N LEU A 164 13.39 9.79 -0.98
CA LEU A 164 13.28 8.44 -0.43
C LEU A 164 14.62 7.69 -0.47
N ILE A 165 15.39 7.84 -1.54
CA ILE A 165 16.76 7.29 -1.64
C ILE A 165 17.65 7.93 -0.57
N ALA A 166 17.62 9.26 -0.46
CA ALA A 166 18.38 10.00 0.56
C ALA A 166 17.94 9.64 2.00
N ALA A 167 16.68 9.33 2.19
CA ALA A 167 16.14 8.82 3.46
C ALA A 167 16.59 7.38 3.80
N GLY A 168 17.33 6.71 2.92
CA GLY A 168 17.86 5.36 3.14
C GLY A 168 16.87 4.22 2.82
N VAL A 169 15.85 4.47 2.01
CA VAL A 169 14.95 3.43 1.51
C VAL A 169 15.71 2.51 0.56
N THR A 170 15.59 1.20 0.76
CA THR A 170 16.34 0.19 0.00
C THR A 170 15.51 -0.57 -1.04
N ALA A 171 14.17 -0.49 -0.95
CA ALA A 171 13.30 -1.20 -1.88
C ALA A 171 12.01 -0.43 -2.14
N LEU A 172 11.55 -0.52 -3.38
CA LEU A 172 10.28 0.04 -3.85
C LEU A 172 9.27 -1.08 -4.12
N LYS A 173 8.04 -0.90 -3.63
CA LYS A 173 6.94 -1.84 -3.82
C LYS A 173 5.93 -1.29 -4.81
N ILE A 174 5.68 -2.02 -5.89
CA ILE A 174 4.69 -1.71 -6.92
C ILE A 174 3.53 -2.69 -6.78
N GLU A 175 2.31 -2.17 -6.75
CA GLU A 175 1.11 -2.98 -6.71
C GLU A 175 0.57 -3.24 -8.11
N GLY A 176 0.49 -4.53 -8.51
CA GLY A 176 -0.01 -4.94 -9.82
C GLY A 176 -1.02 -6.09 -9.75
N ARG A 177 -1.55 -6.45 -8.57
CA ARG A 177 -2.35 -7.66 -8.35
C ARG A 177 -3.55 -7.81 -9.28
N GLN A 178 -4.24 -6.72 -9.61
CA GLN A 178 -5.43 -6.71 -10.47
C GLN A 178 -5.19 -5.95 -11.78
N ARG A 179 -3.93 -5.97 -12.26
CA ARG A 179 -3.52 -5.22 -13.45
C ARG A 179 -3.00 -6.16 -14.52
N GLY A 180 -3.22 -5.77 -15.77
CA GLY A 180 -2.72 -6.53 -16.94
C GLY A 180 -1.20 -6.43 -17.07
N ARG A 181 -0.62 -7.34 -17.86
CA ARG A 181 0.83 -7.43 -18.09
C ARG A 181 1.44 -6.12 -18.63
N ALA A 182 0.75 -5.47 -19.56
CA ALA A 182 1.21 -4.21 -20.16
C ALA A 182 1.33 -3.09 -19.10
N TYR A 183 0.34 -2.98 -18.21
CA TYR A 183 0.38 -2.03 -17.11
C TYR A 183 1.58 -2.29 -16.19
N VAL A 184 1.79 -3.54 -15.78
CA VAL A 184 2.91 -3.90 -14.88
C VAL A 184 4.24 -3.59 -15.56
N ALA A 185 4.41 -3.98 -16.82
CA ALA A 185 5.63 -3.71 -17.57
C ALA A 185 5.91 -2.20 -17.70
N GLN A 186 4.89 -1.41 -18.03
CA GLN A 186 5.02 0.04 -18.18
C GLN A 186 5.41 0.73 -16.87
N VAL A 187 4.75 0.39 -15.76
CA VAL A 187 5.04 0.98 -14.44
C VAL A 187 6.43 0.59 -13.97
N VAL A 188 6.80 -0.68 -14.07
CA VAL A 188 8.13 -1.18 -13.65
C VAL A 188 9.24 -0.53 -14.50
N SER A 189 9.06 -0.46 -15.82
CA SER A 189 10.04 0.19 -16.72
C SER A 189 10.16 1.69 -16.42
N GLY A 190 9.05 2.37 -16.11
CA GLY A 190 9.05 3.77 -15.72
C GLY A 190 9.87 4.01 -14.44
N PHE A 191 9.59 3.25 -13.39
CA PHE A 191 10.35 3.36 -12.12
C PHE A 191 11.80 2.93 -12.27
N ARG A 192 12.11 1.92 -13.08
CA ARG A 192 13.51 1.52 -13.35
C ARG A 192 14.29 2.67 -13.98
N ARG A 193 13.71 3.32 -14.99
CA ARG A 193 14.32 4.49 -15.64
C ARG A 193 14.54 5.64 -14.65
N LEU A 194 13.53 5.98 -13.85
CA LEU A 194 13.66 7.04 -12.83
C LEU A 194 14.77 6.75 -11.82
N ILE A 195 14.93 5.50 -11.39
CA ILE A 195 16.01 5.09 -10.48
C ILE A 195 17.36 5.25 -11.16
N ASP A 196 17.51 4.82 -12.42
CA ASP A 196 18.76 4.90 -13.16
C ASP A 196 19.17 6.36 -13.43
N GLU A 197 18.22 7.22 -13.80
CA GLU A 197 18.42 8.66 -13.98
C GLU A 197 18.83 9.35 -12.67
N THR A 198 18.18 8.98 -11.55
CA THR A 198 18.51 9.54 -10.23
C THR A 198 19.91 9.12 -9.79
N ALA A 199 20.30 7.86 -10.02
CA ALA A 199 21.62 7.35 -9.72
C ALA A 199 22.72 8.04 -10.57
N ALA A 200 22.48 8.20 -11.87
CA ALA A 200 23.42 8.87 -12.77
C ALA A 200 23.58 10.37 -12.46
N GLY A 201 22.49 11.05 -12.05
CA GLY A 201 22.54 12.46 -11.64
C GLY A 201 23.24 12.71 -10.30
N GLY A 202 23.29 11.69 -9.42
CA GLY A 202 24.01 11.73 -8.13
C GLY A 202 25.53 11.65 -8.26
N GLU A 203 26.05 11.06 -9.33
CA GLU A 203 27.50 10.96 -9.58
C GLU A 203 28.14 12.30 -10.03
N GLY A 204 27.32 13.26 -10.48
CA GLY A 204 27.79 14.59 -10.93
C GLY A 204 27.98 15.65 -9.83
N LEU A 205 27.54 15.42 -8.60
CA LEU A 205 27.61 16.39 -7.49
C LEU A 205 28.69 16.08 -6.45
N GLY A 206 29.54 15.10 -6.71
CA GLY A 206 30.58 14.62 -5.76
C GLY A 206 32.02 15.09 -6.01
N THR A 207 32.26 16.03 -6.93
CA THR A 207 33.62 16.59 -7.14
C THR A 207 33.58 18.09 -7.44
N ALA A 208 33.52 18.91 -6.40
CA ALA A 208 34.00 20.29 -6.42
C ALA A 208 34.41 20.69 -5.00
#